data_5a1fa965095f892329060510b6aa95ac
#
_entry.id   5a1fa965095f892329060510b6aa95ac
#
_cell.length_a   1.000
_cell.length_b   1.000
_cell.length_c   1.000
_cell.angle_alpha   90.00
_cell.angle_beta   90.00
_cell.angle_gamma   90.00
#
_symmetry.space_group_name_H-M   'P 1'
#
loop_
_entity.id
_entity.type
_entity.pdbx_description
1 polymer ?
#
loop_
_entity_poly.entity_id
_entity_poly.type
_entity_poly.pdbx_seq_one_letter_code
_entity_poly.pdbx_strand_id
1 'polypeptide(L)'
;MFKKAGILILCGFLAQCSNNNNLMDRPIHTNDSALQTEEHRRLPMDGSYNTRELGGYITEDGRSVKWGVLYRSDKLSDISSTDQEYIQNLGIKRIVDFRSITEKTENPDLIPEGISYVEMPIEVDGAIRTQIEDILRGNV
;
A
#
# COMPACT_ATOMS: atom_id res chain seq x y z
N MET A 1 -5.91 66.84 -14.00
CA MET A 1 -6.20 65.70 -14.83
C MET A 1 -5.30 64.55 -14.35
N PHE A 2 -5.75 63.80 -13.34
CA PHE A 2 -4.94 62.73 -12.70
C PHE A 2 -5.36 61.38 -13.27
N LYS A 3 -4.45 60.69 -13.95
CA LYS A 3 -4.62 59.31 -14.41
C LYS A 3 -4.37 58.37 -13.23
N LYS A 4 -5.41 57.62 -12.82
CA LYS A 4 -5.27 56.53 -11.86
C LYS A 4 -4.67 55.29 -12.57
N ALA A 5 -3.48 54.87 -12.15
CA ALA A 5 -2.90 53.60 -12.54
C ALA A 5 -3.53 52.50 -11.70
N GLY A 6 -4.24 51.58 -12.32
CA GLY A 6 -4.76 50.39 -11.67
C GLY A 6 -3.65 49.34 -11.54
N ILE A 7 -3.38 48.92 -10.33
CA ILE A 7 -2.48 47.80 -10.05
C ILE A 7 -3.31 46.54 -10.18
N LEU A 8 -2.98 45.70 -11.17
CA LEU A 8 -3.53 44.39 -11.37
C LEU A 8 -2.73 43.41 -10.48
N ILE A 9 -3.30 43.00 -9.36
CA ILE A 9 -2.72 41.92 -8.52
C ILE A 9 -3.10 40.60 -9.16
N LEU A 10 -2.13 40.00 -9.84
CA LEU A 10 -2.27 38.63 -10.35
C LEU A 10 -2.06 37.67 -9.17
N CYS A 11 -3.15 37.19 -8.53
CA CYS A 11 -3.11 36.12 -7.58
C CYS A 11 -2.78 34.84 -8.34
N GLY A 12 -1.48 34.47 -8.37
CA GLY A 12 -1.05 33.13 -8.81
C GLY A 12 -1.53 32.10 -7.82
N PHE A 13 -2.52 31.31 -8.20
CA PHE A 13 -2.83 30.06 -7.53
C PHE A 13 -1.64 29.12 -7.74
N LEU A 14 -0.73 29.07 -6.78
CA LEU A 14 0.19 27.96 -6.64
C LEU A 14 -0.65 26.78 -6.15
N ALA A 15 -1.01 25.88 -7.05
CA ALA A 15 -1.44 24.56 -6.69
C ALA A 15 -0.27 23.89 -5.93
N GLN A 16 -0.27 24.00 -4.62
CA GLN A 16 0.57 23.17 -3.78
C GLN A 16 0.04 21.74 -3.96
N CYS A 17 0.75 20.94 -4.74
CA CYS A 17 0.71 19.49 -4.56
C CYS A 17 1.26 19.23 -3.15
N SER A 18 0.39 19.20 -2.15
CA SER A 18 0.76 18.70 -0.84
C SER A 18 1.02 17.21 -1.02
N ASN A 19 2.29 16.80 -0.93
CA ASN A 19 2.63 15.43 -0.60
C ASN A 19 2.04 15.19 0.80
N ASN A 20 0.85 14.59 0.84
CA ASN A 20 0.21 14.19 2.09
C ASN A 20 0.92 12.95 2.63
N ASN A 21 2.15 13.14 3.11
CA ASN A 21 2.90 12.13 3.86
C ASN A 21 2.52 12.18 5.35
N ASN A 22 1.42 12.84 5.69
CA ASN A 22 0.95 12.92 7.06
C ASN A 22 0.18 11.66 7.42
N LEU A 23 0.62 10.96 8.47
CA LEU A 23 -0.07 9.78 9.00
C LEU A 23 -1.55 10.05 9.31
N MET A 24 -1.89 11.28 9.72
CA MET A 24 -3.26 11.70 10.08
C MET A 24 -4.23 11.66 8.90
N ASP A 25 -3.72 11.73 7.66
CA ASP A 25 -4.55 11.77 6.45
C ASP A 25 -4.67 10.38 5.79
N ARG A 26 -4.03 9.35 6.35
CA ARG A 26 -4.07 7.99 5.80
C ARG A 26 -5.33 7.25 6.25
N PRO A 27 -6.08 6.62 5.33
CA PRO A 27 -7.38 6.01 5.64
C PRO A 27 -7.25 4.80 6.56
N ILE A 28 -8.11 4.72 7.58
CA ILE A 28 -8.28 3.53 8.41
C ILE A 28 -9.73 3.07 8.25
N HIS A 29 -9.95 2.04 7.44
CA HIS A 29 -11.27 1.57 7.01
C HIS A 29 -12.18 1.09 8.14
N THR A 30 -11.61 0.71 9.30
CA THR A 30 -12.40 0.33 10.47
C THR A 30 -13.01 1.51 11.20
N ASN A 31 -12.45 2.71 11.03
CA ASN A 31 -12.86 3.91 11.75
C ASN A 31 -13.92 4.73 10.99
N ASP A 32 -13.99 4.56 9.66
CA ASP A 32 -14.91 5.30 8.81
C ASP A 32 -15.47 4.41 7.70
N SER A 33 -16.78 4.18 7.75
CA SER A 33 -17.49 3.39 6.74
C SER A 33 -17.53 4.06 5.37
N ALA A 34 -17.36 5.38 5.28
CA ALA A 34 -17.28 6.09 4.01
C ALA A 34 -16.01 5.71 3.21
N LEU A 35 -14.99 5.23 3.90
CA LEU A 35 -13.75 4.72 3.29
C LEU A 35 -13.85 3.26 2.82
N GLN A 36 -14.92 2.55 3.16
CA GLN A 36 -15.12 1.14 2.80
C GLN A 36 -15.62 1.00 1.35
N THR A 37 -14.86 1.53 0.42
CA THR A 37 -15.18 1.53 -1.01
C THR A 37 -14.01 0.98 -1.82
N GLU A 38 -14.29 0.59 -3.06
CA GLU A 38 -13.30 0.03 -3.97
C GLU A 38 -12.15 1.01 -4.26
N GLU A 39 -12.45 2.29 -4.36
CA GLU A 39 -11.49 3.36 -4.61
C GLU A 39 -10.47 3.51 -3.48
N HIS A 40 -10.89 3.26 -2.23
CA HIS A 40 -10.05 3.39 -1.05
C HIS A 40 -9.31 2.12 -0.65
N ARG A 41 -9.41 1.02 -1.41
CA ARG A 41 -8.67 -0.22 -1.09
C ARG A 41 -7.18 -0.06 -1.12
N ARG A 42 -6.64 0.77 -2.02
CA ARG A 42 -5.20 1.03 -2.07
C ARG A 42 -4.78 1.87 -0.88
N LEU A 43 -3.80 1.36 -0.12
CA LEU A 43 -3.25 2.08 1.02
C LEU A 43 -2.09 2.98 0.56
N PRO A 44 -2.07 4.26 0.99
CA PRO A 44 -1.05 5.23 0.60
C PRO A 44 0.25 4.99 1.40
N MET A 45 1.05 4.02 0.97
CA MET A 45 2.36 3.72 1.54
C MET A 45 3.45 4.44 0.76
N ASP A 46 4.51 4.88 1.45
CA ASP A 46 5.68 5.52 0.83
C ASP A 46 6.61 4.47 0.20
N GLY A 47 6.85 3.37 0.90
CA GLY A 47 7.79 2.32 0.52
C GLY A 47 7.14 1.03 0.00
N SER A 48 5.83 1.02 -0.25
CA SER A 48 5.10 -0.11 -0.84
C SER A 48 4.07 0.40 -1.84
N TYR A 49 4.09 -0.15 -3.05
CA TYR A 49 3.24 0.34 -4.15
C TYR A 49 1.98 -0.49 -4.37
N ASN A 50 1.91 -1.69 -3.78
CA ASN A 50 0.83 -2.64 -4.02
C ASN A 50 0.08 -3.05 -2.75
N THR A 51 0.22 -2.30 -1.66
CA THR A 51 -0.50 -2.56 -0.43
C THR A 51 -1.96 -2.15 -0.56
N ARG A 52 -2.87 -3.07 -0.26
CA ARG A 52 -4.31 -2.85 -0.37
C ARG A 52 -5.13 -3.70 0.59
N GLU A 53 -6.24 -3.14 1.01
CA GLU A 53 -7.33 -3.78 1.76
C GLU A 53 -8.08 -4.77 0.85
N LEU A 54 -8.49 -5.91 1.41
CA LEU A 54 -9.28 -6.94 0.71
C LEU A 54 -10.73 -7.04 1.21
N GLY A 55 -11.20 -6.05 1.95
CA GLY A 55 -12.59 -5.98 2.41
C GLY A 55 -13.59 -5.71 1.29
N GLY A 56 -14.86 -6.02 1.54
CA GLY A 56 -15.99 -5.71 0.68
C GLY A 56 -16.17 -6.62 -0.54
N TYR A 57 -15.27 -7.59 -0.82
CA TYR A 57 -15.52 -8.57 -1.88
C TYR A 57 -16.69 -9.47 -1.49
N ILE A 58 -17.62 -9.65 -2.42
CA ILE A 58 -18.84 -10.45 -2.22
C ILE A 58 -18.55 -11.90 -2.61
N THR A 59 -18.94 -12.82 -1.76
CA THR A 59 -18.88 -14.27 -2.00
C THR A 59 -20.14 -14.75 -2.74
N GLU A 60 -20.09 -15.93 -3.36
CA GLU A 60 -21.24 -16.50 -4.11
C GLU A 60 -22.50 -16.66 -3.26
N ASP A 61 -22.36 -16.86 -1.95
CA ASP A 61 -23.46 -16.97 -0.99
C ASP A 61 -23.94 -15.61 -0.42
N GLY A 62 -23.47 -14.49 -1.00
CA GLY A 62 -23.89 -13.13 -0.66
C GLY A 62 -23.27 -12.53 0.59
N ARG A 63 -22.32 -13.21 1.24
CA ARG A 63 -21.50 -12.63 2.31
C ARG A 63 -20.43 -11.72 1.74
N SER A 64 -19.84 -10.88 2.57
CA SER A 64 -18.71 -10.05 2.18
C SER A 64 -17.49 -10.27 3.07
N VAL A 65 -16.32 -10.10 2.49
CA VAL A 65 -15.07 -10.02 3.27
C VAL A 65 -15.14 -8.80 4.18
N LYS A 66 -14.87 -8.99 5.46
CA LYS A 66 -14.92 -7.92 6.45
C LYS A 66 -13.76 -6.93 6.20
N TRP A 67 -14.08 -5.64 6.23
CA TRP A 67 -13.10 -4.55 6.17
C TRP A 67 -12.19 -4.52 7.40
N GLY A 68 -10.93 -4.11 7.21
CA GLY A 68 -9.96 -3.96 8.30
C GLY A 68 -9.38 -5.26 8.84
N VAL A 69 -9.49 -6.36 8.11
CA VAL A 69 -9.07 -7.69 8.57
C VAL A 69 -7.98 -8.30 7.70
N LEU A 70 -8.11 -8.18 6.39
CA LEU A 70 -7.23 -8.84 5.44
C LEU A 70 -6.63 -7.84 4.46
N TYR A 71 -5.31 -7.85 4.37
CA TYR A 71 -4.54 -6.99 3.50
C TYR A 71 -3.59 -7.82 2.63
N ARG A 72 -3.22 -7.30 1.49
CA ARG A 72 -2.11 -7.83 0.67
C ARG A 72 -1.11 -6.72 0.41
N SER A 73 0.16 -7.08 0.24
CA SER A 73 1.24 -6.15 -0.06
C SER A 73 2.26 -6.78 -1.02
N ASP A 74 3.11 -5.97 -1.58
CA ASP A 74 4.44 -6.33 -2.05
C ASP A 74 5.40 -6.39 -0.84
N LYS A 75 6.70 -6.47 -1.08
CA LYS A 75 7.73 -6.49 -0.04
C LYS A 75 7.65 -5.24 0.86
N LEU A 76 8.02 -5.40 2.12
CA LEU A 76 8.04 -4.33 3.12
C LEU A 76 9.46 -3.86 3.46
N SER A 77 10.46 -4.16 2.60
CA SER A 77 11.86 -3.80 2.83
C SER A 77 12.13 -2.29 2.79
N ASP A 78 11.32 -1.56 2.06
CA ASP A 78 11.55 -0.14 1.78
C ASP A 78 10.56 0.79 2.49
N ILE A 79 9.71 0.25 3.39
CA ILE A 79 8.71 1.02 4.10
C ILE A 79 9.34 2.05 5.06
N SER A 80 8.78 3.24 5.09
CA SER A 80 9.20 4.32 5.98
C SER A 80 8.79 4.08 7.44
N SER A 81 9.31 4.87 8.37
CA SER A 81 8.81 4.86 9.76
C SER A 81 7.34 5.26 9.85
N THR A 82 6.90 6.17 8.99
CA THR A 82 5.48 6.56 8.88
C THR A 82 4.62 5.41 8.37
N ASP A 83 5.11 4.61 7.43
CA ASP A 83 4.43 3.40 6.98
C ASP A 83 4.31 2.35 8.09
N GLN A 84 5.38 2.16 8.88
CA GLN A 84 5.37 1.22 10.01
C GLN A 84 4.32 1.62 11.05
N GLU A 85 4.26 2.91 11.40
CA GLU A 85 3.24 3.44 12.31
C GLU A 85 1.82 3.29 11.71
N TYR A 86 1.67 3.51 10.42
CA TYR A 86 0.40 3.30 9.73
C TYR A 86 -0.05 1.84 9.78
N ILE A 87 0.83 0.88 9.51
CA ILE A 87 0.56 -0.56 9.64
C ILE A 87 0.10 -0.92 11.06
N GLN A 88 0.72 -0.33 12.10
CA GLN A 88 0.29 -0.52 13.48
C GLN A 88 -1.11 0.05 13.73
N ASN A 89 -1.40 1.25 13.21
CA ASN A 89 -2.71 1.91 13.34
C ASN A 89 -3.83 1.19 12.59
N LEU A 90 -3.52 0.48 11.51
CA LEU A 90 -4.46 -0.44 10.84
C LEU A 90 -4.84 -1.64 11.73
N GLY A 91 -4.15 -1.86 12.83
CA GLY A 91 -4.42 -2.94 13.76
C GLY A 91 -3.97 -4.31 13.28
N ILE A 92 -3.08 -4.37 12.30
CA ILE A 92 -2.53 -5.61 11.75
C ILE A 92 -1.78 -6.36 12.88
N LYS A 93 -2.08 -7.66 13.05
CA LYS A 93 -1.51 -8.50 14.09
C LYS A 93 -0.48 -9.48 13.57
N ARG A 94 -0.54 -9.78 12.27
CA ARG A 94 0.31 -10.80 11.65
C ARG A 94 0.65 -10.43 10.23
N ILE A 95 1.90 -10.60 9.87
CA ILE A 95 2.39 -10.58 8.49
C ILE A 95 2.79 -12.01 8.13
N VAL A 96 2.35 -12.47 6.96
CA VAL A 96 2.74 -13.76 6.39
C VAL A 96 3.53 -13.48 5.11
N ASP A 97 4.78 -13.92 5.10
CA ASP A 97 5.68 -13.75 3.96
C ASP A 97 5.80 -15.05 3.16
N PHE A 98 5.34 -15.00 1.92
CA PHE A 98 5.37 -16.12 0.97
C PHE A 98 6.60 -16.12 0.08
N ARG A 99 7.49 -15.13 0.21
CA ARG A 99 8.70 -15.02 -0.63
C ARG A 99 9.69 -16.15 -0.33
N SER A 100 10.47 -16.48 -1.35
CA SER A 100 11.57 -17.45 -1.22
C SER A 100 12.64 -16.97 -0.22
N ILE A 101 13.47 -17.87 0.25
CA ILE A 101 14.60 -17.56 1.15
C ILE A 101 15.54 -16.54 0.51
N THR A 102 15.82 -16.68 -0.79
CA THR A 102 16.68 -15.75 -1.53
C THR A 102 16.14 -14.32 -1.53
N GLU A 103 14.85 -14.15 -1.88
CA GLU A 103 14.21 -12.83 -1.92
C GLU A 103 14.19 -12.15 -0.55
N LYS A 104 13.95 -12.91 0.51
CA LYS A 104 13.98 -12.37 1.89
C LYS A 104 15.38 -11.98 2.34
N THR A 105 16.38 -12.74 1.92
CA THR A 105 17.80 -12.44 2.25
C THR A 105 18.29 -11.18 1.54
N GLU A 106 17.91 -11.01 0.28
CA GLU A 106 18.28 -9.84 -0.52
C GLU A 106 17.52 -8.57 -0.09
N ASN A 107 16.27 -8.72 0.30
CA ASN A 107 15.39 -7.61 0.68
C ASN A 107 14.60 -7.97 1.96
N PRO A 108 15.23 -7.93 3.14
CA PRO A 108 14.56 -8.26 4.39
C PRO A 108 13.47 -7.23 4.69
N ASP A 109 12.29 -7.73 5.11
CA ASP A 109 11.17 -6.85 5.49
C ASP A 109 11.45 -6.11 6.80
N LEU A 110 11.02 -4.85 6.86
CA LEU A 110 10.96 -4.04 8.08
C LEU A 110 9.65 -4.35 8.80
N ILE A 111 9.70 -5.17 9.85
CA ILE A 111 8.52 -5.59 10.59
C ILE A 111 8.24 -4.62 11.73
N PRO A 112 7.06 -3.94 11.74
CA PRO A 112 6.71 -3.03 12.82
C PRO A 112 6.62 -3.75 14.15
N GLU A 113 6.97 -3.07 15.25
CA GLU A 113 6.94 -3.62 16.58
C GLU A 113 5.55 -4.14 16.97
N GLY A 114 5.50 -5.27 17.68
CA GLY A 114 4.26 -5.89 18.14
C GLY A 114 3.50 -6.71 17.08
N ILE A 115 4.02 -6.81 15.86
CA ILE A 115 3.42 -7.62 14.80
C ILE A 115 4.14 -8.97 14.69
N SER A 116 3.36 -10.05 14.68
CA SER A 116 3.88 -11.42 14.46
C SER A 116 4.28 -11.59 12.99
N TYR A 117 5.51 -12.02 12.74
CA TYR A 117 6.00 -12.35 11.40
C TYR A 117 6.07 -13.87 11.22
N VAL A 118 5.47 -14.37 10.15
CA VAL A 118 5.40 -15.79 9.82
C VAL A 118 5.93 -16.01 8.41
N GLU A 119 6.94 -16.82 8.28
CA GLU A 119 7.50 -17.22 6.99
C GLU A 119 6.78 -18.48 6.47
N MET A 120 6.23 -18.37 5.27
CA MET A 120 5.57 -19.49 4.56
C MET A 120 6.01 -19.49 3.08
N PRO A 121 7.29 -19.75 2.79
CA PRO A 121 7.81 -19.62 1.44
C PRO A 121 7.07 -20.54 0.47
N ILE A 122 6.67 -20.02 -0.66
CA ILE A 122 6.14 -20.79 -1.79
C ILE A 122 7.32 -21.06 -2.71
N GLU A 123 7.80 -22.30 -2.72
CA GLU A 123 8.85 -22.73 -3.64
C GLU A 123 8.23 -22.96 -5.02
N VAL A 124 8.64 -22.13 -5.98
CA VAL A 124 8.28 -22.35 -7.39
C VAL A 124 9.32 -23.32 -7.97
N ASP A 125 8.84 -24.43 -8.54
CA ASP A 125 9.71 -25.38 -9.22
C ASP A 125 10.61 -24.65 -10.23
N GLY A 126 11.89 -25.02 -10.26
CA GLY A 126 12.89 -24.40 -11.14
C GLY A 126 12.48 -24.38 -12.62
N ALA A 127 11.78 -25.41 -13.08
CA ALA A 127 11.25 -25.45 -14.46
C ALA A 127 10.18 -24.37 -14.71
N ILE A 128 9.26 -24.19 -13.76
CA ILE A 128 8.22 -23.14 -13.83
C ILE A 128 8.87 -21.75 -13.76
N ARG A 129 9.88 -21.59 -12.90
CA ARG A 129 10.62 -20.32 -12.78
C ARG A 129 11.28 -19.94 -14.11
N THR A 130 11.97 -20.88 -14.74
CA THR A 130 12.58 -20.66 -16.06
C THR A 130 11.55 -20.29 -17.12
N GLN A 131 10.40 -20.97 -17.16
CA GLN A 131 9.33 -20.63 -18.09
C GLN A 131 8.78 -19.21 -17.88
N ILE A 132 8.58 -18.79 -16.63
CA ILE A 132 8.12 -17.43 -16.30
C ILE A 132 9.17 -16.41 -16.76
N GLU A 133 10.46 -16.66 -16.49
CA GLU A 133 11.55 -15.78 -16.92
C GLU A 133 11.63 -15.66 -18.43
N ASP A 134 11.45 -16.76 -19.16
CA ASP A 134 11.43 -16.77 -20.63
C ASP A 134 10.25 -15.99 -21.18
N ILE A 135 9.06 -16.14 -20.62
CA ILE A 135 7.87 -15.35 -20.97
C ILE A 135 8.13 -13.86 -20.75
N LEU A 136 8.69 -13.49 -19.60
CA LEU A 136 8.98 -12.09 -19.26
C LEU A 136 10.05 -11.47 -20.18
N ARG A 137 10.97 -12.30 -20.71
CA ARG A 137 12.01 -11.88 -21.68
C ARG A 137 11.52 -11.89 -23.12
N GLY A 138 10.29 -12.34 -23.38
CA GLY A 138 9.73 -12.44 -24.73
C GLY A 138 10.29 -13.58 -25.57
N ASN A 139 10.80 -14.63 -24.94
CA ASN A 139 11.40 -15.82 -25.59
C ASN A 139 10.36 -16.97 -25.81
N VAL A 140 9.10 -16.61 -26.13
CA VAL A 140 8.02 -17.61 -26.37
C VAL A 140 7.69 -17.65 -27.86
#